data_5791ca32af9c1e55323492a2a721958e
#
_entry.id   5791ca32af9c1e55323492a2a721958e
#
_cell.length_a   1.000
_cell.length_b   1.000
_cell.length_c   1.000
_cell.angle_alpha   90.00
_cell.angle_beta   90.00
_cell.angle_gamma   90.00
#
_symmetry.space_group_name_H-M   'P 1'
#
loop_
_entity.id
_entity.type
_entity.pdbx_description
1 polymer ?
#
loop_
_entity_poly.entity_id
_entity_poly.type
_entity_poly.pdbx_seq_one_letter_code
_entity_poly.pdbx_strand_id
1 'polypeptide(L)'
;LAPNHGHHRARAKRVILLFMHGGPSHVDTFDYKPVLEKMDGKELPFEPAKGTTVSRKLMKPLWKFRQHGESGLYISELFPEVARHADELCVINGMHTNGQSHGQAVLMLHTGEIALTRPSVGAWITYGLGTENQDLPGFITICPTRGHGGAQLYGNAFLPAVYQGTPIGHAGIPAAHAQ
;
A
#
# COMPACT_ATOMS: atom_id res chain seq x y z
N LEU A 1 -13.65 -12.63 19.42
CA LEU A 1 -13.19 -13.42 18.26
C LEU A 1 -12.05 -14.34 18.71
N ALA A 2 -12.31 -15.65 18.83
CA ALA A 2 -11.29 -16.61 19.22
C ALA A 2 -10.18 -16.68 18.14
N PRO A 3 -8.91 -16.85 18.52
CA PRO A 3 -7.84 -17.10 17.57
C PRO A 3 -8.06 -18.41 16.81
N ASN A 4 -7.83 -18.38 15.49
CA ASN A 4 -7.90 -19.57 14.64
C ASN A 4 -6.48 -20.06 14.32
N HIS A 5 -6.34 -21.37 14.19
CA HIS A 5 -5.10 -21.96 13.73
C HIS A 5 -4.97 -21.83 12.20
N GLY A 6 -3.90 -21.17 11.74
CA GLY A 6 -3.61 -21.10 10.32
C GLY A 6 -3.07 -22.42 9.74
N HIS A 7 -3.04 -22.55 8.41
CA HIS A 7 -2.47 -23.70 7.71
C HIS A 7 -0.95 -23.84 7.89
N HIS A 8 -0.29 -22.76 8.28
CA HIS A 8 1.15 -22.69 8.56
C HIS A 8 1.39 -22.14 9.96
N ARG A 9 2.52 -22.51 10.55
CA ARG A 9 2.93 -21.96 11.85
C ARG A 9 3.04 -20.43 11.76
N ALA A 10 2.21 -19.72 12.51
CA ALA A 10 2.24 -18.27 12.58
C ALA A 10 3.58 -17.78 13.16
N ARG A 11 4.23 -16.85 12.46
CA ARG A 11 5.47 -16.18 12.90
C ARG A 11 5.18 -14.72 13.27
N ALA A 12 4.27 -14.07 12.54
CA ALA A 12 3.81 -12.71 12.81
C ALA A 12 2.63 -12.72 13.80
N LYS A 13 2.67 -11.85 14.78
CA LYS A 13 1.60 -11.65 15.77
C LYS A 13 0.73 -10.44 15.45
N ARG A 14 1.24 -9.50 14.67
CA ARG A 14 0.56 -8.25 14.31
C ARG A 14 0.83 -7.93 12.86
N VAL A 15 -0.16 -7.32 12.21
CA VAL A 15 -0.05 -6.81 10.84
C VAL A 15 -0.29 -5.30 10.89
N ILE A 16 0.65 -4.53 10.37
CA ILE A 16 0.55 -3.08 10.25
C ILE A 16 0.65 -2.72 8.77
N LEU A 17 -0.41 -2.14 8.21
CA LEU A 17 -0.44 -1.62 6.85
C LEU A 17 -0.14 -0.12 6.88
N LEU A 18 1.04 0.28 6.43
CA LEU A 18 1.42 1.69 6.25
C LEU A 18 1.05 2.12 4.84
N PHE A 19 -0.11 2.72 4.70
CA PHE A 19 -0.63 3.12 3.40
C PHE A 19 -0.28 4.56 3.07
N MET A 20 0.52 4.75 2.02
CA MET A 20 0.85 6.06 1.48
C MET A 20 -0.19 6.46 0.43
N HIS A 21 -1.17 7.26 0.84
CA HIS A 21 -2.24 7.74 -0.03
C HIS A 21 -1.69 8.58 -1.19
N GLY A 22 -2.22 8.36 -2.39
CA GLY A 22 -1.81 9.06 -3.61
C GLY A 22 -0.76 8.33 -4.44
N GLY A 23 -0.13 7.30 -3.88
CA GLY A 23 0.85 6.45 -4.57
C GLY A 23 2.20 7.15 -4.80
N PRO A 24 3.25 6.81 -4.05
CA PRO A 24 4.59 7.30 -4.33
C PRO A 24 5.09 6.78 -5.68
N SER A 25 5.89 7.57 -6.37
CA SER A 25 6.53 7.13 -7.61
C SER A 25 7.47 5.97 -7.35
N HIS A 26 7.18 4.80 -7.89
CA HIS A 26 8.01 3.62 -7.69
C HIS A 26 9.42 3.80 -8.25
N VAL A 27 9.56 4.47 -9.41
CA VAL A 27 10.85 4.73 -10.07
C VAL A 27 11.72 5.76 -9.32
N ASP A 28 11.15 6.50 -8.39
CA ASP A 28 11.85 7.44 -7.52
C ASP A 28 12.12 6.89 -6.12
N THR A 29 11.62 5.69 -5.78
CA THR A 29 11.67 5.14 -4.42
C THR A 29 12.40 3.82 -4.30
N PHE A 30 11.85 2.71 -4.84
CA PHE A 30 12.38 1.35 -4.65
C PHE A 30 12.62 0.58 -5.95
N ASP A 31 12.24 1.13 -7.09
CA ASP A 31 12.35 0.45 -8.38
C ASP A 31 13.36 1.16 -9.30
N TYR A 32 14.64 0.95 -9.02
CA TYR A 32 15.74 1.55 -9.78
C TYR A 32 15.73 1.12 -11.24
N LYS A 33 15.70 2.09 -12.16
CA LYS A 33 15.68 1.88 -13.61
C LYS A 33 16.90 2.54 -14.27
N PRO A 34 18.05 1.86 -14.34
CA PRO A 34 19.26 2.43 -14.94
C PRO A 34 19.08 2.81 -16.42
N VAL A 35 18.11 2.22 -17.10
CA VAL A 35 17.79 2.59 -18.48
C VAL A 35 17.20 3.99 -18.56
N LEU A 36 16.41 4.43 -17.58
CA LEU A 36 15.87 5.79 -17.54
C LEU A 36 16.98 6.84 -17.44
N GLU A 37 18.05 6.58 -16.70
CA GLU A 37 19.21 7.48 -16.64
C GLU A 37 19.89 7.64 -18.00
N LYS A 38 20.05 6.54 -18.74
CA LYS A 38 20.65 6.52 -20.08
C LYS A 38 19.79 7.17 -21.15
N MET A 39 18.48 7.18 -20.92
CA MET A 39 17.48 7.67 -21.87
C MET A 39 16.86 9.01 -21.48
N ASP A 40 17.41 9.67 -20.47
CA ASP A 40 16.93 10.98 -20.01
C ASP A 40 16.81 11.99 -21.15
N GLY A 41 15.66 12.65 -21.27
CA GLY A 41 15.34 13.61 -22.32
C GLY A 41 15.04 13.03 -23.72
N LYS A 42 15.20 11.71 -23.93
CA LYS A 42 14.84 11.06 -25.22
C LYS A 42 13.35 10.85 -25.29
N GLU A 43 12.84 10.72 -26.52
CA GLU A 43 11.45 10.43 -26.75
C GLU A 43 11.08 9.00 -26.31
N LEU A 44 9.81 8.81 -25.92
CA LEU A 44 9.25 7.50 -25.63
C LEU A 44 9.37 6.60 -26.87
N PRO A 45 9.85 5.36 -26.71
CA PRO A 45 9.97 4.41 -27.83
C PRO A 45 8.63 3.75 -28.20
N PHE A 46 7.51 4.21 -27.65
CA PHE A 46 6.16 3.71 -27.89
C PHE A 46 5.13 4.84 -27.79
N GLU A 47 3.95 4.66 -28.38
CA GLU A 47 2.86 5.62 -28.25
C GLU A 47 2.18 5.48 -26.87
N PRO A 48 1.99 6.59 -26.14
CA PRO A 48 1.22 6.58 -24.90
C PRO A 48 -0.22 6.11 -25.13
N ALA A 49 -0.82 5.57 -24.06
CA ALA A 49 -2.23 5.18 -24.11
C ALA A 49 -3.12 6.38 -24.51
N LYS A 50 -4.12 6.12 -25.35
CA LYS A 50 -5.07 7.16 -25.79
C LYS A 50 -5.73 7.83 -24.60
N GLY A 51 -5.79 9.15 -24.62
CA GLY A 51 -6.41 9.96 -23.56
C GLY A 51 -5.49 10.31 -22.39
N THR A 52 -4.20 9.91 -22.42
CA THR A 52 -3.22 10.33 -21.43
C THR A 52 -2.51 11.61 -21.87
N THR A 53 -2.45 12.61 -20.99
CA THR A 53 -1.62 13.80 -21.17
C THR A 53 -0.29 13.56 -20.49
N VAL A 54 0.64 12.95 -21.18
CA VAL A 54 1.98 12.67 -20.64
C VAL A 54 3.04 13.35 -21.51
N SER A 55 4.16 13.69 -20.88
CA SER A 55 5.34 14.10 -21.63
C SER A 55 5.80 12.96 -22.54
N ARG A 56 6.14 13.28 -23.80
CA ARG A 56 6.72 12.29 -24.71
C ARG A 56 8.20 12.03 -24.44
N LYS A 57 8.79 12.75 -23.49
CA LYS A 57 10.20 12.59 -23.10
C LYS A 57 10.32 11.77 -21.83
N LEU A 58 11.26 10.86 -21.84
CA LEU A 58 11.66 10.10 -20.67
C LEU A 58 12.39 11.03 -19.67
N MET A 59 12.18 10.78 -18.40
CA MET A 59 12.82 11.50 -17.31
C MET A 59 13.51 10.50 -16.39
N LYS A 60 14.77 10.74 -16.09
CA LYS A 60 15.49 9.96 -15.08
C LYS A 60 14.92 10.23 -13.68
N PRO A 61 15.14 9.33 -12.70
CA PRO A 61 14.87 9.61 -11.31
C PRO A 61 15.56 10.90 -10.84
N LEU A 62 14.85 11.69 -10.04
CA LEU A 62 15.39 12.93 -9.49
C LEU A 62 16.37 12.69 -8.34
N TRP A 63 16.26 11.54 -7.68
CA TRP A 63 17.04 11.14 -6.52
C TRP A 63 17.98 10.00 -6.85
N LYS A 64 19.09 9.94 -6.12
CA LYS A 64 20.09 8.90 -6.30
C LYS A 64 19.66 7.60 -5.63
N PHE A 65 19.95 6.50 -6.29
CA PHE A 65 19.80 5.16 -5.76
C PHE A 65 21.14 4.59 -5.31
N ARG A 66 21.12 3.82 -4.24
CA ARG A 66 22.26 3.03 -3.78
C ARG A 66 21.79 1.63 -3.38
N GLN A 67 22.72 0.69 -3.43
CA GLN A 67 22.49 -0.62 -2.85
C GLN A 67 22.70 -0.54 -1.33
N HIS A 68 21.83 -1.23 -0.59
CA HIS A 68 21.81 -1.28 0.86
C HIS A 68 21.73 -2.71 1.36
N GLY A 69 22.29 -2.96 2.54
CA GLY A 69 22.32 -4.26 3.19
C GLY A 69 23.14 -5.32 2.43
N GLU A 70 23.11 -6.53 2.96
CA GLU A 70 23.71 -7.70 2.30
C GLU A 70 22.88 -8.17 1.10
N SER A 71 21.57 -7.88 1.13
CA SER A 71 20.63 -8.14 0.02
C SER A 71 20.94 -7.33 -1.23
N GLY A 72 21.68 -6.22 -1.12
CA GLY A 72 21.99 -5.33 -2.22
C GLY A 72 20.76 -4.61 -2.81
N LEU A 73 19.69 -4.45 -2.02
CA LEU A 73 18.47 -3.81 -2.46
C LEU A 73 18.71 -2.34 -2.82
N TYR A 74 18.26 -1.94 -4.02
CA TYR A 74 18.32 -0.54 -4.42
C TYR A 74 17.21 0.26 -3.74
N ILE A 75 17.61 1.30 -2.99
CA ILE A 75 16.69 2.22 -2.33
C ILE A 75 17.15 3.65 -2.63
N SER A 76 16.16 4.52 -2.90
CA SER A 76 16.38 5.95 -3.12
C SER A 76 16.79 6.65 -1.83
N GLU A 77 17.58 7.71 -1.97
CA GLU A 77 17.96 8.59 -0.86
C GLU A 77 16.79 9.33 -0.18
N LEU A 78 15.56 9.19 -0.74
CA LEU A 78 14.33 9.66 -0.10
C LEU A 78 13.97 8.86 1.18
N PHE A 79 14.47 7.61 1.30
CA PHE A 79 14.12 6.71 2.40
C PHE A 79 15.37 6.25 3.18
N PRO A 80 16.16 7.16 3.75
CA PRO A 80 17.42 6.80 4.40
C PRO A 80 17.22 5.90 5.63
N GLU A 81 16.14 6.12 6.40
CA GLU A 81 15.86 5.30 7.58
C GLU A 81 15.35 3.90 7.20
N VAL A 82 14.49 3.81 6.19
CA VAL A 82 14.03 2.51 5.66
C VAL A 82 15.20 1.72 5.08
N ALA A 83 16.15 2.39 4.45
CA ALA A 83 17.34 1.77 3.87
C ALA A 83 18.23 1.03 4.89
N ARG A 84 18.17 1.42 6.17
CA ARG A 84 18.86 0.70 7.27
C ARG A 84 18.31 -0.71 7.52
N HIS A 85 17.10 -0.95 7.07
CA HIS A 85 16.37 -2.22 7.21
C HIS A 85 16.29 -2.98 5.87
N ALA A 86 17.19 -2.72 4.93
CA ALA A 86 17.14 -3.30 3.59
C ALA A 86 17.04 -4.83 3.60
N ASP A 87 17.73 -5.49 4.53
CA ASP A 87 17.76 -6.95 4.63
C ASP A 87 16.49 -7.55 5.24
N GLU A 88 15.64 -6.71 5.83
CA GLU A 88 14.35 -7.09 6.39
C GLU A 88 13.20 -6.82 5.40
N LEU A 89 13.48 -6.22 4.23
CA LEU A 89 12.48 -5.82 3.25
C LEU A 89 12.32 -6.88 2.15
N CYS A 90 11.06 -7.06 1.73
CA CYS A 90 10.71 -7.73 0.50
C CYS A 90 10.01 -6.74 -0.43
N VAL A 91 10.69 -6.30 -1.49
CA VAL A 91 10.13 -5.35 -2.46
C VAL A 91 9.58 -6.09 -3.67
N ILE A 92 8.32 -5.85 -4.01
CA ILE A 92 7.63 -6.50 -5.12
C ILE A 92 7.39 -5.48 -6.24
N ASN A 93 8.41 -5.28 -7.08
CA ASN A 93 8.40 -4.29 -8.17
C ASN A 93 7.42 -4.63 -9.31
N GLY A 94 7.04 -5.89 -9.47
CA GLY A 94 6.16 -6.34 -10.52
C GLY A 94 4.66 -6.21 -10.24
N MET A 95 4.26 -5.67 -9.10
CA MET A 95 2.84 -5.51 -8.78
C MET A 95 2.19 -4.43 -9.63
N HIS A 96 1.03 -4.75 -10.18
CA HIS A 96 0.20 -3.81 -10.94
C HIS A 96 -1.27 -4.07 -10.66
N THR A 97 -2.13 -3.13 -11.06
CA THR A 97 -3.58 -3.22 -10.93
C THR A 97 -4.27 -2.72 -12.19
N ASN A 98 -5.52 -3.15 -12.39
CA ASN A 98 -6.37 -2.67 -13.47
C ASN A 98 -6.96 -1.28 -13.19
N GLY A 99 -6.85 -0.77 -11.96
CA GLY A 99 -7.33 0.55 -11.57
C GLY A 99 -6.45 1.66 -12.12
N GLN A 100 -6.98 2.47 -13.05
CA GLN A 100 -6.24 3.60 -13.63
C GLN A 100 -6.38 4.89 -12.82
N SER A 101 -7.41 5.00 -11.98
CA SER A 101 -7.64 6.14 -11.10
C SER A 101 -7.26 5.84 -9.67
N HIS A 102 -6.93 6.88 -8.89
CA HIS A 102 -6.58 6.72 -7.47
C HIS A 102 -7.65 5.94 -6.69
N GLY A 103 -8.93 6.25 -6.86
CA GLY A 103 -10.02 5.58 -6.15
C GLY A 103 -10.07 4.08 -6.42
N GLN A 104 -10.00 3.68 -7.67
CA GLN A 104 -9.99 2.28 -8.08
C GLN A 104 -8.74 1.55 -7.61
N ALA A 105 -7.56 2.17 -7.74
CA ALA A 105 -6.30 1.58 -7.32
C ALA A 105 -6.25 1.38 -5.79
N VAL A 106 -6.76 2.34 -5.03
CA VAL A 106 -6.86 2.24 -3.56
C VAL A 106 -7.83 1.15 -3.14
N LEU A 107 -9.01 1.06 -3.77
CA LEU A 107 -9.95 -0.04 -3.51
C LEU A 107 -9.32 -1.39 -3.82
N MET A 108 -8.66 -1.54 -4.98
CA MET A 108 -7.97 -2.78 -5.33
C MET A 108 -6.94 -3.19 -4.27
N LEU A 109 -6.13 -2.24 -3.78
CA LEU A 109 -5.13 -2.53 -2.75
C LEU A 109 -5.77 -3.02 -1.44
N HIS A 110 -6.87 -2.40 -1.03
CA HIS A 110 -7.50 -2.69 0.26
C HIS A 110 -8.51 -3.84 0.23
N THR A 111 -9.14 -4.11 -0.92
CA THR A 111 -10.25 -5.07 -1.01
C THR A 111 -10.08 -6.15 -2.09
N GLY A 112 -9.07 -5.99 -2.97
CA GLY A 112 -8.88 -6.86 -4.12
C GLY A 112 -9.89 -6.64 -5.26
N GLU A 113 -10.68 -5.54 -5.22
CA GLU A 113 -11.75 -5.27 -6.17
C GLU A 113 -11.89 -3.76 -6.44
N ILE A 114 -12.24 -3.37 -7.67
CA ILE A 114 -12.34 -1.96 -8.08
C ILE A 114 -13.77 -1.43 -8.17
N ALA A 115 -14.75 -2.31 -8.28
CA ALA A 115 -16.15 -1.96 -8.56
C ALA A 115 -17.14 -2.53 -7.53
N LEU A 116 -16.91 -3.75 -7.06
CA LEU A 116 -17.82 -4.42 -6.13
C LEU A 116 -17.38 -4.20 -4.68
N THR A 117 -18.34 -4.04 -3.80
CA THR A 117 -18.07 -3.97 -2.36
C THR A 117 -17.59 -5.34 -1.85
N ARG A 118 -16.35 -5.38 -1.38
CA ARG A 118 -15.71 -6.57 -0.82
C ARG A 118 -15.17 -6.27 0.58
N PRO A 119 -15.01 -7.29 1.43
CA PRO A 119 -14.35 -7.08 2.71
C PRO A 119 -12.93 -6.59 2.52
N SER A 120 -12.50 -5.66 3.36
CA SER A 120 -11.13 -5.15 3.35
C SER A 120 -10.13 -6.20 3.85
N VAL A 121 -8.86 -5.99 3.54
CA VAL A 121 -7.77 -6.87 3.98
C VAL A 121 -7.77 -7.08 5.50
N GLY A 122 -8.02 -6.04 6.30
CA GLY A 122 -8.11 -6.16 7.76
C GLY A 122 -9.31 -6.96 8.22
N ALA A 123 -10.47 -6.80 7.54
CA ALA A 123 -11.65 -7.63 7.81
C ALA A 123 -11.38 -9.11 7.50
N TRP A 124 -10.72 -9.42 6.40
CA TRP A 124 -10.33 -10.79 6.05
C TRP A 124 -9.33 -11.40 7.03
N ILE A 125 -8.32 -10.63 7.46
CA ILE A 125 -7.35 -11.10 8.46
C ILE A 125 -8.06 -11.43 9.77
N THR A 126 -8.91 -10.54 10.26
CA THR A 126 -9.65 -10.74 11.51
C THR A 126 -10.65 -11.91 11.40
N TYR A 127 -11.30 -12.06 10.24
CA TYR A 127 -12.19 -13.20 9.97
C TYR A 127 -11.43 -14.53 9.96
N GLY A 128 -10.31 -14.58 9.25
CA GLY A 128 -9.55 -15.83 9.05
C GLY A 128 -8.73 -16.25 10.27
N LEU A 129 -8.16 -15.31 10.99
CA LEU A 129 -7.21 -15.59 12.08
C LEU A 129 -7.77 -15.27 13.48
N GLY A 130 -8.86 -14.51 13.57
CA GLY A 130 -9.38 -14.03 14.85
C GLY A 130 -8.51 -12.94 15.47
N THR A 131 -8.62 -12.79 16.78
CA THR A 131 -7.78 -11.88 17.56
C THR A 131 -7.46 -12.48 18.94
N GLU A 132 -6.26 -12.25 19.43
CA GLU A 132 -5.86 -12.65 20.79
C GLU A 132 -6.49 -11.74 21.87
N ASN A 133 -6.82 -10.49 21.48
CA ASN A 133 -7.41 -9.51 22.38
C ASN A 133 -8.95 -9.59 22.31
N GLN A 134 -9.59 -9.74 23.48
CA GLN A 134 -11.04 -9.81 23.59
C GLN A 134 -11.68 -8.48 23.97
N ASP A 135 -10.91 -7.54 24.50
CA ASP A 135 -11.39 -6.27 25.05
C ASP A 135 -11.25 -5.09 24.09
N LEU A 136 -10.44 -5.24 23.03
CA LEU A 136 -10.21 -4.22 22.02
C LEU A 136 -10.56 -4.73 20.61
N PRO A 137 -10.90 -3.82 19.68
CA PRO A 137 -11.12 -4.20 18.30
C PRO A 137 -9.90 -4.90 17.70
N GLY A 138 -10.12 -6.01 17.00
CA GLY A 138 -9.07 -6.76 16.32
C GLY A 138 -8.52 -6.06 15.08
N PHE A 139 -9.29 -5.12 14.52
CA PHE A 139 -8.93 -4.32 13.37
C PHE A 139 -9.18 -2.83 13.63
N ILE A 140 -8.10 -2.05 13.67
CA ILE A 140 -8.13 -0.61 13.89
C ILE A 140 -7.54 0.08 12.66
N THR A 141 -8.16 1.16 12.21
CA THR A 141 -7.63 2.03 11.16
C THR A 141 -7.43 3.44 11.72
N ILE A 142 -6.27 4.03 11.47
CA ILE A 142 -5.88 5.33 12.00
C ILE A 142 -5.91 6.36 10.87
N CYS A 143 -6.63 7.44 11.09
CA CYS A 143 -6.80 8.55 10.15
C CYS A 143 -7.18 8.11 8.73
N PRO A 144 -8.21 7.25 8.55
CA PRO A 144 -8.59 6.78 7.23
C PRO A 144 -9.02 7.96 6.34
N THR A 145 -8.75 7.84 5.05
CA THR A 145 -9.21 8.82 4.07
C THR A 145 -10.73 8.80 3.92
N ARG A 146 -11.34 9.96 3.72
CA ARG A 146 -12.77 10.08 3.38
C ARG A 146 -13.04 9.96 1.87
N GLY A 147 -12.03 10.27 1.05
CA GLY A 147 -12.07 10.08 -0.40
C GLY A 147 -11.59 8.69 -0.83
N HIS A 148 -11.60 8.42 -2.14
CA HIS A 148 -10.97 7.26 -2.76
C HIS A 148 -11.32 5.92 -2.09
N GLY A 149 -12.62 5.63 -1.96
CA GLY A 149 -13.13 4.42 -1.32
C GLY A 149 -13.67 4.63 0.10
N GLY A 150 -13.19 5.62 0.84
CA GLY A 150 -13.73 5.97 2.15
C GLY A 150 -13.88 4.78 3.09
N ALA A 151 -15.07 4.58 3.65
CA ALA A 151 -15.36 3.50 4.59
C ALA A 151 -15.19 2.07 4.00
N GLN A 152 -15.20 1.91 2.69
CA GLN A 152 -14.97 0.60 2.07
C GLN A 152 -13.55 0.07 2.32
N LEU A 153 -12.58 0.95 2.56
CA LEU A 153 -11.18 0.58 2.79
C LEU A 153 -10.96 -0.19 4.11
N TYR A 154 -11.92 -0.10 5.04
CA TYR A 154 -11.93 -0.83 6.29
C TYR A 154 -13.26 -1.53 6.56
N GLY A 155 -14.07 -1.66 5.52
CA GLY A 155 -15.40 -2.27 5.57
C GLY A 155 -15.36 -3.79 5.69
N ASN A 156 -16.39 -4.34 6.33
CA ASN A 156 -16.62 -5.77 6.43
C ASN A 156 -17.43 -6.34 5.25
N ALA A 157 -18.07 -5.49 4.44
CA ALA A 157 -18.96 -5.87 3.34
C ALA A 157 -19.99 -6.94 3.75
N PHE A 158 -19.92 -8.13 3.17
CA PHE A 158 -20.83 -9.26 3.48
C PHE A 158 -20.42 -10.06 4.73
N LEU A 159 -19.26 -9.79 5.33
CA LEU A 159 -18.91 -10.43 6.60
C LEU A 159 -19.68 -9.81 7.77
N PRO A 160 -19.87 -10.53 8.88
CA PRO A 160 -20.49 -9.96 10.08
C PRO A 160 -19.84 -8.66 10.56
N ALA A 161 -20.63 -7.78 11.15
CA ALA A 161 -20.19 -6.44 11.56
C ALA A 161 -19.01 -6.44 12.55
N VAL A 162 -18.80 -7.51 13.28
CA VAL A 162 -17.67 -7.67 14.22
C VAL A 162 -16.30 -7.62 13.54
N TYR A 163 -16.24 -7.80 12.23
CA TYR A 163 -15.02 -7.73 11.42
C TYR A 163 -14.82 -6.35 10.77
N GLN A 164 -15.74 -5.41 11.01
CA GLN A 164 -15.60 -4.03 10.59
C GLN A 164 -14.41 -3.37 11.26
N GLY A 165 -13.58 -2.65 10.48
CA GLY A 165 -12.51 -1.85 11.04
C GLY A 165 -13.02 -0.69 11.87
N THR A 166 -12.41 -0.45 13.01
CA THR A 166 -12.72 0.67 13.91
C THR A 166 -11.87 1.88 13.53
N PRO A 167 -12.47 2.96 12.98
CA PRO A 167 -11.70 4.14 12.62
C PRO A 167 -11.38 4.99 13.85
N ILE A 168 -10.14 5.48 13.92
CA ILE A 168 -9.69 6.49 14.89
C ILE A 168 -9.27 7.73 14.11
N GLY A 169 -9.96 8.83 14.32
CA GLY A 169 -9.74 10.07 13.57
C GLY A 169 -10.10 9.95 12.09
N HIS A 170 -9.60 10.88 11.29
CA HIS A 170 -9.70 10.84 9.83
C HIS A 170 -8.58 11.67 9.17
N ALA A 171 -8.32 11.45 7.89
CA ALA A 171 -7.36 12.25 7.13
C ALA A 171 -7.69 13.74 7.23
N GLY A 172 -6.69 14.56 7.54
CA GLY A 172 -6.83 16.00 7.77
C GLY A 172 -7.00 16.41 9.24
N ILE A 173 -7.25 15.46 10.16
CA ILE A 173 -7.20 15.70 11.61
C ILE A 173 -6.14 14.79 12.22
N PRO A 174 -5.10 15.32 12.87
CA PRO A 174 -4.10 14.49 13.54
C PRO A 174 -4.75 13.55 14.55
N ALA A 175 -4.25 12.32 14.65
CA ALA A 175 -4.78 11.31 15.58
C ALA A 175 -4.78 11.77 17.05
N ALA A 176 -3.84 12.65 17.42
CA ALA A 176 -3.80 13.28 18.75
C ALA A 176 -5.02 14.14 19.07
N HIS A 177 -5.79 14.56 18.05
CA HIS A 177 -7.01 15.35 18.19
C HIS A 177 -8.28 14.56 17.79
N ALA A 178 -8.13 13.25 17.55
CA ALA A 178 -9.28 12.38 17.28
C ALA A 178 -10.10 12.20 18.56
N GLN A 179 -11.36 12.63 18.50
CA GLN A 179 -12.38 12.40 19.53
C GLN A 179 -13.14 11.11 19.23
#